data_c39fee3b4a4a5a2929bebb021f7ddc2d
#
_entry.id   c39fee3b4a4a5a2929bebb021f7ddc2d
#
_cell.length_a   1.000
_cell.length_b   1.000
_cell.length_c   1.000
_cell.angle_alpha   90.00
_cell.angle_beta   90.00
_cell.angle_gamma   90.00
#
_symmetry.space_group_name_H-M   'P 1'
#
loop_
_entity.id
_entity.type
_entity.pdbx_description
1 polymer ?
#
loop_
_entity_poly.entity_id
_entity_poly.type
_entity_poly.pdbx_seq_one_letter_code
_entity_poly.pdbx_strand_id
1 'polypeptide(L)'
;MKYAKERLFLELLPDYLIRELISFNIWDDLEKKIIEGVYIKKKTVVGLAFDLPYEKTRLYEFYNNGILKLKKWLENTEKLEYKRLYKILI
;
A
#
# COMPACT_ATOMS: atom_id res chain seq x y z
N MET A 1 7.59 12.81 5.99
CA MET A 1 7.32 11.40 5.62
C MET A 1 6.90 11.34 4.17
N LYS A 2 7.54 10.48 3.39
CA LYS A 2 7.21 10.34 1.96
C LYS A 2 5.82 9.74 1.79
N TYR A 3 5.06 10.34 0.87
CA TYR A 3 3.74 9.82 0.48
C TYR A 3 2.76 9.68 1.66
N ALA A 4 2.77 10.66 2.57
CA ALA A 4 1.94 10.63 3.77
C ALA A 4 0.44 10.50 3.44
N LYS A 5 -0.01 11.18 2.39
CA LYS A 5 -1.42 11.13 1.96
C LYS A 5 -1.82 9.73 1.49
N GLU A 6 -0.98 9.08 0.70
CA GLU A 6 -1.23 7.74 0.19
C GLU A 6 -1.23 6.71 1.32
N ARG A 7 -0.31 6.86 2.29
CA ARG A 7 -0.29 6.00 3.47
C ARG A 7 -1.56 6.14 4.29
N LEU A 8 -1.98 7.39 4.54
CA LEU A 8 -3.21 7.64 5.27
C LEU A 8 -4.44 7.08 4.54
N PHE A 9 -4.47 7.22 3.22
CA PHE A 9 -5.53 6.64 2.41
C PHE A 9 -5.66 5.13 2.66
N LEU A 10 -4.55 4.39 2.61
CA LEU A 10 -4.56 2.95 2.88
C LEU A 10 -5.00 2.63 4.31
N GLU A 11 -4.57 3.43 5.30
CA GLU A 11 -4.98 3.24 6.69
C GLU A 11 -6.49 3.41 6.90
N LEU A 12 -7.10 4.32 6.14
CA LEU A 12 -8.53 4.63 6.27
C LEU A 12 -9.44 3.70 5.48
N LEU A 13 -8.89 2.95 4.52
CA LEU A 13 -9.68 2.00 3.73
C LEU A 13 -10.03 0.77 4.56
N PRO A 14 -11.27 0.27 4.43
CA PRO A 14 -11.60 -1.03 5.01
C PRO A 14 -10.84 -2.16 4.30
N ASP A 15 -10.64 -3.26 5.00
CA ASP A 15 -9.84 -4.38 4.52
C ASP A 15 -10.28 -4.90 3.15
N TYR A 16 -11.58 -4.97 2.90
CA TYR A 16 -12.07 -5.50 1.62
C TYR A 16 -11.66 -4.62 0.43
N LEU A 17 -11.54 -3.31 0.62
CA LEU A 17 -11.06 -2.42 -0.45
C LEU A 17 -9.56 -2.52 -0.65
N ILE A 18 -8.79 -2.73 0.43
CA ILE A 18 -7.35 -2.98 0.30
C ILE A 18 -7.11 -4.29 -0.46
N ARG A 19 -7.88 -5.35 -0.18
CA ARG A 19 -7.79 -6.62 -0.91
C ARG A 19 -8.16 -6.45 -2.38
N GLU A 20 -9.14 -5.62 -2.67
CA GLU A 20 -9.49 -5.29 -4.06
C GLU A 20 -8.35 -4.58 -4.77
N LEU A 21 -7.72 -3.58 -4.13
CA LEU A 21 -6.55 -2.90 -4.68
C LEU A 21 -5.43 -3.89 -5.00
N ILE A 22 -5.16 -4.83 -4.09
CA ILE A 22 -4.15 -5.86 -4.29
C ILE A 22 -4.46 -6.69 -5.54
N SER A 23 -5.73 -6.93 -5.84
CA SER A 23 -6.16 -7.71 -7.00
C SER A 23 -5.97 -6.99 -8.35
N PHE A 24 -5.73 -5.68 -8.36
CA PHE A 24 -5.62 -4.89 -9.59
C PHE A 24 -4.24 -4.91 -10.24
N ASN A 25 -3.31 -5.70 -9.75
CA ASN A 25 -1.94 -5.78 -10.28
C ASN A 25 -1.17 -4.46 -10.26
N ILE A 26 -1.46 -3.59 -9.30
CA ILE A 26 -0.70 -2.36 -9.07
C ILE A 26 0.73 -2.71 -8.62
N TRP A 27 0.86 -3.77 -7.82
CA TRP A 27 2.08 -4.16 -7.13
C TRP A 27 2.57 -5.54 -7.57
N ASP A 28 3.89 -5.75 -7.46
CA ASP A 28 4.45 -7.09 -7.61
C ASP A 28 4.18 -7.94 -6.35
N ASP A 29 4.56 -9.22 -6.37
CA ASP A 29 4.21 -10.15 -5.29
C ASP A 29 4.80 -9.73 -3.94
N LEU A 30 6.02 -9.22 -3.90
CA LEU A 30 6.64 -8.77 -2.66
C LEU A 30 5.96 -7.53 -2.12
N GLU A 31 5.70 -6.56 -2.97
CA GLU A 31 4.98 -5.34 -2.59
C GLU A 31 3.58 -5.66 -2.06
N LYS A 32 2.88 -6.60 -2.70
CA LYS A 32 1.56 -7.08 -2.21
C LYS A 32 1.66 -7.63 -0.80
N LYS A 33 2.68 -8.44 -0.51
CA LYS A 33 2.88 -9.01 0.83
C LYS A 33 3.14 -7.93 1.86
N ILE A 34 3.91 -6.92 1.51
CA ILE A 34 4.20 -5.81 2.42
C ILE A 34 2.94 -4.99 2.69
N ILE A 35 2.20 -4.62 1.66
CA ILE A 35 0.96 -3.85 1.81
C ILE A 35 -0.07 -4.63 2.63
N GLU A 36 -0.26 -5.90 2.34
CA GLU A 36 -1.14 -6.77 3.13
C GLU A 36 -0.68 -6.84 4.59
N GLY A 37 0.61 -7.04 4.81
CA GLY A 37 1.17 -7.15 6.16
C GLY A 37 0.96 -5.88 6.98
N VAL A 38 1.18 -4.73 6.39
CA VAL A 38 1.07 -3.44 7.09
C VAL A 38 -0.39 -3.03 7.30
N TYR A 39 -1.22 -3.10 6.25
CA TYR A 39 -2.55 -2.47 6.29
C TYR A 39 -3.69 -3.43 6.63
N ILE A 40 -3.55 -4.72 6.38
CA ILE A 40 -4.56 -5.72 6.73
C ILE A 40 -4.19 -6.41 8.04
N LYS A 41 -2.96 -6.92 8.14
CA LYS A 41 -2.50 -7.64 9.34
C LYS A 41 -2.00 -6.72 10.44
N LYS A 42 -1.91 -5.41 10.18
CA LYS A 42 -1.51 -4.38 11.14
C LYS A 42 -0.11 -4.59 11.73
N LYS A 43 0.80 -5.14 10.93
CA LYS A 43 2.21 -5.30 11.30
C LYS A 43 2.99 -4.04 10.90
N THR A 44 4.13 -3.83 11.55
CA THR A 44 5.08 -2.80 11.11
C THR A 44 5.99 -3.36 10.02
N VAL A 45 6.63 -2.47 9.25
CA VAL A 45 7.63 -2.91 8.26
C VAL A 45 8.78 -3.63 8.97
N VAL A 46 9.21 -3.13 10.14
CA VAL A 46 10.24 -3.78 10.96
C VAL A 46 9.79 -5.19 11.37
N GLY A 47 8.53 -5.33 11.79
CA GLY A 47 7.96 -6.64 12.15
C GLY A 47 7.97 -7.63 10.99
N LEU A 48 7.76 -7.16 9.76
CA LEU A 48 7.79 -8.02 8.58
C LEU A 48 9.19 -8.59 8.30
N ALA A 49 10.25 -7.93 8.79
CA ALA A 49 11.62 -8.43 8.62
C ALA A 49 11.84 -9.78 9.33
N PHE A 50 11.00 -10.13 10.31
CA PHE A 50 11.06 -11.44 10.96
C PHE A 50 10.45 -12.55 10.11
N ASP A 51 9.55 -12.20 9.18
CA ASP A 51 8.81 -13.16 8.37
C ASP A 51 9.34 -13.26 6.94
N LEU A 52 10.07 -12.25 6.46
CA LEU A 52 10.56 -12.17 5.09
C LEU A 52 12.08 -12.20 5.07
N PRO A 53 12.71 -12.78 4.04
CA PRO A 53 14.16 -12.94 3.95
C PRO A 53 14.88 -11.65 3.51
N TYR A 54 14.48 -10.51 4.05
CA TYR A 54 15.05 -9.21 3.67
C TYR A 54 15.34 -8.38 4.91
N GLU A 55 16.39 -7.56 4.86
CA GLU A 55 16.68 -6.59 5.89
C GLU A 55 15.62 -5.48 5.90
N LYS A 56 15.43 -4.85 7.07
CA LYS A 56 14.41 -3.81 7.21
C LYS A 56 14.60 -2.64 6.23
N THR A 57 15.85 -2.24 5.96
CA THR A 57 16.14 -1.16 5.00
C THR A 57 15.61 -1.51 3.62
N ARG A 58 15.84 -2.75 3.18
CA ARG A 58 15.36 -3.25 1.90
C ARG A 58 13.84 -3.30 1.85
N LEU A 59 13.21 -3.74 2.94
CA LEU A 59 11.75 -3.77 3.05
C LEU A 59 11.15 -2.37 2.98
N TYR A 60 11.79 -1.38 3.61
CA TYR A 60 11.35 0.02 3.48
C TYR A 60 11.45 0.53 2.05
N GLU A 61 12.50 0.15 1.32
CA GLU A 61 12.62 0.51 -0.10
C GLU A 61 11.45 -0.06 -0.91
N PHE A 62 11.15 -1.33 -0.74
CA PHE A 62 10.02 -1.98 -1.41
C PHE A 62 8.69 -1.37 -0.99
N TYR A 63 8.53 -1.08 0.29
CA TYR A 63 7.33 -0.45 0.82
C TYR A 63 7.12 0.94 0.17
N ASN A 64 8.16 1.78 0.16
CA ASN A 64 8.08 3.11 -0.45
C ASN A 64 7.79 3.03 -1.96
N ASN A 65 8.38 2.09 -2.65
CA ASN A 65 8.08 1.86 -4.07
C ASN A 65 6.62 1.45 -4.28
N GLY A 66 6.09 0.62 -3.41
CA GLY A 66 4.68 0.24 -3.44
C GLY A 66 3.76 1.44 -3.25
N ILE A 67 4.07 2.31 -2.29
CA ILE A 67 3.27 3.52 -2.07
C ILE A 67 3.36 4.47 -3.27
N LEU A 68 4.54 4.61 -3.88
CA LEU A 68 4.69 5.42 -5.10
C LEU A 68 3.86 4.86 -6.26
N LYS A 69 3.83 3.54 -6.43
CA LYS A 69 3.00 2.89 -7.44
C LYS A 69 1.52 3.18 -7.21
N LEU A 70 1.07 3.15 -5.96
CA LEU A 70 -0.31 3.51 -5.62
C LEU A 70 -0.62 4.96 -6.01
N LYS A 71 0.28 5.88 -5.68
CA LYS A 71 0.12 7.29 -6.05
C LYS A 71 -0.07 7.44 -7.55
N LYS A 72 0.80 6.83 -8.35
CA LYS A 72 0.72 6.89 -9.81
C LYS A 72 -0.56 6.24 -10.34
N TRP A 73 -0.96 5.12 -9.74
CA TRP A 73 -2.19 4.45 -10.12
C TRP A 73 -3.41 5.33 -9.84
N LEU A 74 -3.48 5.98 -8.69
CA LEU A 74 -4.57 6.89 -8.33
C LEU A 74 -4.66 8.08 -9.30
N GLU A 75 -3.53 8.57 -9.79
CA GLU A 75 -3.47 9.66 -10.76
C GLU A 75 -4.01 9.25 -12.14
N ASN A 76 -3.85 7.99 -12.53
CA ASN A 76 -4.08 7.53 -13.89
C ASN A 76 -5.24 6.54 -14.05
N THR A 77 -5.81 6.03 -12.94
CA THR A 77 -6.84 5.00 -13.02
C THR A 77 -8.16 5.52 -13.56
N GLU A 78 -8.89 4.67 -14.28
CA GLU A 78 -10.26 4.92 -14.69
C GLU A 78 -11.29 4.51 -13.62
N LYS A 79 -10.84 3.92 -12.52
CA LYS A 79 -11.70 3.52 -11.39
C LYS A 79 -12.02 4.74 -10.54
N LEU A 80 -13.03 5.49 -10.96
CA LEU A 80 -13.39 6.78 -10.38
C LEU A 80 -13.77 6.70 -8.90
N GLU A 81 -14.31 5.56 -8.44
CA GLU A 81 -14.65 5.37 -7.03
C GLU A 81 -13.43 5.51 -6.12
N TYR A 82 -12.26 5.02 -6.54
CA TYR A 82 -11.02 5.16 -5.75
C TYR A 82 -10.50 6.60 -5.76
N LYS A 83 -10.59 7.29 -6.89
CA LYS A 83 -10.24 8.70 -6.95
C LYS A 83 -11.11 9.54 -6.04
N ARG A 84 -12.41 9.28 -6.00
CA ARG A 84 -13.35 9.97 -5.13
C ARG A 84 -13.05 9.70 -3.67
N LEU A 85 -12.83 8.43 -3.30
CA LEU A 85 -12.46 8.06 -1.94
C LEU A 85 -11.18 8.77 -1.50
N TYR A 86 -10.17 8.81 -2.36
CA TYR A 86 -8.93 9.52 -2.06
C TYR A 86 -9.18 10.99 -1.75
N LYS A 87 -9.99 11.67 -2.55
CA LYS A 87 -10.35 13.08 -2.32
C LYS A 87 -11.15 13.28 -1.05
N ILE A 88 -12.07 12.38 -0.74
CA ILE A 88 -12.94 12.48 0.45
C ILE A 88 -12.15 12.22 1.73
N LEU A 89 -11.29 11.20 1.73
CA LEU A 89 -10.56 10.77 2.92
C LEU A 89 -9.33 11.64 3.21
N ILE A 90 -8.78 12.26 2.22
CA ILE A 90 -7.59 13.10 2.32
C ILE A 90 -7.93 14.56 2.05
#